data_e749946cfedb9d40aa5288e290956198
#
_entry.id   e749946cfedb9d40aa5288e290956198
#
_cell.length_a   1.000
_cell.length_b   1.000
_cell.length_c   1.000
_cell.angle_alpha   90.00
_cell.angle_beta   90.00
_cell.angle_gamma   90.00
#
_symmetry.space_group_name_H-M   'P 1'
#
loop_
_entity.id
_entity.type
_entity.pdbx_description
1 polymer ?
#
loop_
_entity_poly.entity_id
_entity_poly.type
_entity_poly.pdbx_seq_one_letter_code
_entity_poly.pdbx_strand_id
1 'polypeptide(L)'
;DGTFKTVGKMGLEKTYNEELTGEDGKVKYDSDIFGYLLANSEKMVQPAKDGSDIYLTLDKTIQNFLEDAMNRVEETYNPESIVAVVADPKTGEILAMSQRPTFDPDTRIGLESGWLNKAIEDVLEPGSTMKTFTLAAAIDSGNWHPNATYKSGRYTLHDRTIRDHNNGEGWGPIT
;
A
#
# COMPACT_ATOMS: atom_id res chain seq x y z
N ASP A 1 -9.03 35.39 -10.80
CA ASP A 1 -9.90 34.42 -10.15
C ASP A 1 -9.03 33.29 -9.56
N GLY A 2 -8.75 33.39 -8.27
CA GLY A 2 -8.01 32.36 -7.55
C GLY A 2 -8.97 31.27 -7.05
N THR A 3 -9.39 30.37 -7.92
CA THR A 3 -10.12 29.20 -7.48
C THR A 3 -9.10 28.20 -6.92
N PHE A 4 -9.14 27.97 -5.61
CA PHE A 4 -8.37 26.91 -4.98
C PHE A 4 -9.02 25.57 -5.33
N LYS A 5 -8.27 24.71 -6.03
CA LYS A 5 -8.72 23.34 -6.32
C LYS A 5 -8.01 22.38 -5.36
N THR A 6 -8.79 21.64 -4.60
CA THR A 6 -8.25 20.52 -3.79
C THR A 6 -7.87 19.38 -4.71
N VAL A 7 -6.67 18.84 -4.55
CA VAL A 7 -6.16 17.68 -5.34
C VAL A 7 -5.48 16.70 -4.41
N GLY A 8 -5.73 15.43 -4.63
CA GLY A 8 -5.02 14.34 -3.96
C GLY A 8 -3.53 14.35 -4.30
N LYS A 9 -2.66 14.29 -3.29
CA LYS A 9 -1.22 14.38 -3.45
C LYS A 9 -0.50 13.06 -3.23
N MET A 10 -1.10 12.14 -2.48
CA MET A 10 -0.51 10.84 -2.15
C MET A 10 -1.59 9.78 -1.89
N GLY A 11 -1.18 8.53 -1.87
CA GLY A 11 -2.02 7.40 -1.52
C GLY A 11 -3.30 7.28 -2.36
N LEU A 12 -4.35 6.85 -1.72
CA LEU A 12 -5.65 6.64 -2.35
C LEU A 12 -6.27 7.92 -2.92
N GLU A 13 -6.11 9.04 -2.23
CA GLU A 13 -6.60 10.33 -2.70
C GLU A 13 -5.97 10.76 -4.03
N LYS A 14 -4.68 10.44 -4.24
CA LYS A 14 -4.00 10.69 -5.52
C LYS A 14 -4.45 9.70 -6.58
N THR A 15 -4.53 8.42 -6.23
CA THR A 15 -4.89 7.36 -7.18
C THR A 15 -6.31 7.52 -7.72
N TYR A 16 -7.25 7.89 -6.84
CA TYR A 16 -8.66 8.03 -7.16
C TYR A 16 -9.12 9.50 -7.19
N ASN A 17 -8.18 10.40 -7.52
CA ASN A 17 -8.49 11.83 -7.49
C ASN A 17 -9.63 12.23 -8.47
N GLU A 18 -9.74 11.57 -9.62
CA GLU A 18 -10.79 11.85 -10.60
C GLU A 18 -12.14 11.40 -10.08
N GLU A 19 -12.24 10.23 -9.47
CA GLU A 19 -13.48 9.67 -8.93
C GLU A 19 -13.95 10.42 -7.69
N LEU A 20 -13.00 10.83 -6.82
CA LEU A 20 -13.30 11.58 -5.60
C LEU A 20 -13.62 13.06 -5.86
N THR A 21 -13.11 13.62 -6.98
CA THR A 21 -13.33 15.01 -7.30
C THR A 21 -14.68 15.18 -7.96
N GLY A 22 -15.56 15.99 -7.37
CA GLY A 22 -16.82 16.38 -7.96
C GLY A 22 -16.66 17.48 -9.02
N GLU A 23 -17.78 17.94 -9.53
CA GLU A 23 -17.86 19.05 -10.47
C GLU A 23 -18.42 20.28 -9.75
N ASP A 24 -17.69 21.39 -9.81
CA ASP A 24 -18.16 22.65 -9.23
C ASP A 24 -19.42 23.16 -9.92
N GLY A 25 -20.39 23.58 -9.14
CA GLY A 25 -21.57 24.27 -9.64
C GLY A 25 -21.19 25.62 -10.25
N LYS A 26 -21.90 26.03 -11.26
CA LYS A 26 -21.70 27.32 -11.93
C LYS A 26 -22.99 28.14 -11.92
N VAL A 27 -22.85 29.42 -11.56
CA VAL A 27 -23.93 30.41 -11.68
C VAL A 27 -23.45 31.48 -12.62
N LYS A 28 -24.18 31.65 -13.74
CA LYS A 28 -23.97 32.77 -14.68
C LYS A 28 -25.14 33.73 -14.55
N TYR A 29 -24.82 34.99 -14.51
CA TYR A 29 -25.77 36.09 -14.50
C TYR A 29 -25.14 37.35 -15.14
N ASP A 30 -25.97 38.24 -15.66
CA ASP A 30 -25.48 39.51 -16.13
C ASP A 30 -25.39 40.50 -14.98
N SER A 31 -24.28 41.21 -14.90
CA SER A 31 -24.04 42.23 -13.89
C SER A 31 -23.69 43.56 -14.57
N ASP A 32 -23.94 44.65 -13.85
CA ASP A 32 -23.43 45.96 -14.25
C ASP A 32 -21.93 46.11 -14.02
N ILE A 33 -21.37 47.26 -14.36
CA ILE A 33 -19.93 47.55 -14.21
C ILE A 33 -19.44 47.55 -12.76
N PHE A 34 -20.36 47.59 -11.80
CA PHE A 34 -20.06 47.53 -10.36
C PHE A 34 -20.29 46.13 -9.76
N GLY A 35 -20.74 45.15 -10.59
CA GLY A 35 -20.98 43.78 -10.14
C GLY A 35 -22.36 43.52 -9.59
N TYR A 36 -23.31 44.49 -9.66
CA TYR A 36 -24.70 44.29 -9.23
C TYR A 36 -25.50 43.52 -10.29
N LEU A 37 -26.35 42.60 -9.83
CA LEU A 37 -27.22 41.79 -10.66
C LEU A 37 -28.20 42.70 -11.44
N LEU A 38 -28.27 42.52 -12.75
CA LEU A 38 -29.27 43.23 -13.56
C LEU A 38 -30.66 42.62 -13.32
N ALA A 39 -31.66 43.49 -13.15
CA ALA A 39 -33.02 43.10 -12.78
C ALA A 39 -33.70 42.09 -13.74
N ASN A 40 -33.27 42.05 -15.00
CA ASN A 40 -33.81 41.18 -16.06
C ASN A 40 -32.80 40.12 -16.51
N SER A 41 -31.76 39.87 -15.72
CA SER A 41 -30.72 38.85 -16.03
C SER A 41 -31.30 37.45 -15.90
N GLU A 42 -31.17 36.67 -16.96
CA GLU A 42 -31.42 35.21 -16.87
C GLU A 42 -30.33 34.58 -16.04
N LYS A 43 -30.72 33.97 -14.92
CA LYS A 43 -29.81 33.24 -14.04
C LYS A 43 -29.68 31.79 -14.52
N MET A 44 -28.55 31.45 -15.13
CA MET A 44 -28.24 30.07 -15.44
C MET A 44 -27.52 29.43 -14.24
N VAL A 45 -28.14 28.41 -13.67
CA VAL A 45 -27.54 27.65 -12.53
C VAL A 45 -27.24 26.23 -13.01
N GLN A 46 -25.98 25.87 -12.97
CA GLN A 46 -25.55 24.49 -13.10
C GLN A 46 -25.26 24.00 -11.66
N PRO A 47 -26.01 23.02 -11.14
CA PRO A 47 -25.75 22.51 -9.79
C PRO A 47 -24.36 21.83 -9.69
N ALA A 48 -23.78 21.86 -8.51
CA ALA A 48 -22.62 21.06 -8.21
C ALA A 48 -22.97 19.57 -8.26
N LYS A 49 -21.98 18.74 -8.58
CA LYS A 49 -22.08 17.29 -8.59
C LYS A 49 -20.99 16.73 -7.68
N ASP A 50 -21.39 15.99 -6.66
CA ASP A 50 -20.46 15.37 -5.73
C ASP A 50 -19.62 14.30 -6.43
N GLY A 51 -18.40 14.07 -5.93
CA GLY A 51 -17.56 12.95 -6.32
C GLY A 51 -18.12 11.62 -5.82
N SER A 52 -17.50 10.55 -6.22
CA SER A 52 -17.87 9.19 -5.81
C SER A 52 -17.30 8.83 -4.44
N ASP A 53 -18.00 7.98 -3.71
CA ASP A 53 -17.46 7.34 -2.51
C ASP A 53 -16.60 6.14 -2.90
N ILE A 54 -15.52 5.92 -2.13
CA ILE A 54 -14.66 4.75 -2.28
C ILE A 54 -14.74 3.89 -1.03
N TYR A 55 -15.08 2.62 -1.22
CA TYR A 55 -15.13 1.62 -0.15
C TYR A 55 -13.87 0.79 -0.16
N LEU A 56 -13.23 0.65 1.00
CA LEU A 56 -12.01 -0.12 1.20
C LEU A 56 -12.30 -1.41 1.96
N THR A 57 -11.40 -2.38 1.81
CA THR A 57 -11.43 -3.64 2.56
C THR A 57 -10.82 -3.52 3.96
N LEU A 58 -10.26 -2.34 4.29
CA LEU A 58 -9.63 -2.11 5.59
C LEU A 58 -10.64 -2.23 6.73
N ASP A 59 -10.31 -3.07 7.72
CA ASP A 59 -11.07 -3.23 8.96
C ASP A 59 -10.45 -2.36 10.06
N LYS A 60 -11.24 -1.46 10.64
CA LYS A 60 -10.78 -0.53 11.67
C LYS A 60 -10.25 -1.23 12.91
N THR A 61 -10.86 -2.35 13.30
CA THR A 61 -10.46 -3.09 14.51
C THR A 61 -9.13 -3.78 14.28
N ILE A 62 -8.97 -4.43 13.13
CA ILE A 62 -7.72 -5.10 12.75
C ILE A 62 -6.61 -4.06 12.57
N GLN A 63 -6.90 -2.91 11.96
CA GLN A 63 -5.94 -1.82 11.83
C GLN A 63 -5.45 -1.32 13.20
N ASN A 64 -6.35 -1.11 14.15
CA ASN A 64 -5.96 -0.69 15.51
C ASN A 64 -5.07 -1.73 16.21
N PHE A 65 -5.39 -3.02 16.10
CA PHE A 65 -4.54 -4.08 16.65
C PHE A 65 -3.16 -4.11 16.02
N LEU A 66 -3.09 -3.89 14.70
CA LEU A 66 -1.83 -3.80 13.98
C LEU A 66 -0.99 -2.62 14.47
N GLU A 67 -1.59 -1.43 14.59
CA GLU A 67 -0.90 -0.23 15.08
C GLU A 67 -0.34 -0.43 16.49
N ASP A 68 -1.13 -0.97 17.40
CA ASP A 68 -0.70 -1.28 18.77
C ASP A 68 0.45 -2.30 18.80
N ALA A 69 0.38 -3.32 17.95
CA ALA A 69 1.46 -4.31 17.85
C ALA A 69 2.76 -3.68 17.33
N MET A 70 2.66 -2.84 16.30
CA MET A 70 3.82 -2.17 15.73
C MET A 70 4.46 -1.18 16.70
N ASN A 71 3.67 -0.43 17.46
CA ASN A 71 4.19 0.47 18.51
C ASN A 71 5.00 -0.31 19.55
N ARG A 72 4.50 -1.46 20.02
CA ARG A 72 5.26 -2.32 20.96
C ARG A 72 6.55 -2.86 20.36
N VAL A 73 6.56 -3.21 19.08
CA VAL A 73 7.77 -3.68 18.38
C VAL A 73 8.78 -2.53 18.26
N GLU A 74 8.31 -1.34 17.87
CA GLU A 74 9.15 -0.15 17.76
C GLU A 74 9.79 0.22 19.10
N GLU A 75 9.03 0.26 20.18
CA GLU A 75 9.51 0.54 21.53
C GLU A 75 10.52 -0.51 22.03
N THR A 76 10.30 -1.79 21.70
CA THR A 76 11.12 -2.88 22.20
C THR A 76 12.44 -3.03 21.43
N TYR A 77 12.40 -2.89 20.12
CA TYR A 77 13.52 -3.28 19.25
C TYR A 77 14.15 -2.09 18.52
N ASN A 78 13.51 -0.93 18.50
CA ASN A 78 13.95 0.28 17.79
C ASN A 78 14.48 -0.03 16.38
N PRO A 79 13.72 -0.71 15.53
CA PRO A 79 14.16 -1.07 14.19
C PRO A 79 14.23 0.18 13.29
N GLU A 80 15.06 0.13 12.26
CA GLU A 80 15.15 1.18 11.26
C GLU A 80 13.84 1.35 10.49
N SER A 81 13.15 0.24 10.21
CA SER A 81 11.89 0.24 9.47
C SER A 81 11.06 -0.99 9.83
N ILE A 82 9.75 -0.82 9.85
CA ILE A 82 8.77 -1.90 9.96
C ILE A 82 7.72 -1.72 8.88
N VAL A 83 7.35 -2.79 8.23
CA VAL A 83 6.19 -2.84 7.32
C VAL A 83 5.36 -4.06 7.66
N ALA A 84 4.07 -3.88 7.80
CA ALA A 84 3.15 -4.97 8.08
C ALA A 84 1.86 -4.84 7.26
N VAL A 85 1.40 -5.97 6.74
CA VAL A 85 0.16 -6.11 5.98
C VAL A 85 -0.61 -7.30 6.51
N VAL A 86 -1.89 -7.12 6.78
CA VAL A 86 -2.81 -8.18 7.16
C VAL A 86 -3.77 -8.42 6.00
N ALA A 87 -3.82 -9.64 5.52
CA ALA A 87 -4.68 -10.02 4.40
C ALA A 87 -5.51 -11.26 4.73
N ASP A 88 -6.70 -11.38 4.15
CA ASP A 88 -7.47 -12.60 4.15
C ASP A 88 -6.87 -13.55 3.10
N PRO A 89 -6.38 -14.75 3.51
CA PRO A 89 -5.74 -15.67 2.57
C PRO A 89 -6.71 -16.32 1.59
N LYS A 90 -8.02 -16.22 1.80
CA LYS A 90 -9.03 -16.80 0.93
C LYS A 90 -9.47 -15.84 -0.17
N THR A 91 -9.60 -14.56 0.16
CA THR A 91 -10.11 -13.54 -0.75
C THR A 91 -8.99 -12.67 -1.34
N GLY A 92 -7.85 -12.57 -0.64
CA GLY A 92 -6.76 -11.64 -0.97
C GLY A 92 -7.02 -10.20 -0.51
N GLU A 93 -8.12 -9.95 0.20
CA GLU A 93 -8.45 -8.62 0.70
C GLU A 93 -7.43 -8.16 1.73
N ILE A 94 -6.97 -6.91 1.59
CA ILE A 94 -6.11 -6.27 2.58
C ILE A 94 -6.98 -5.70 3.69
N LEU A 95 -6.85 -6.25 4.89
CA LEU A 95 -7.65 -5.88 6.06
C LEU A 95 -6.98 -4.81 6.91
N ALA A 96 -5.65 -4.75 6.91
CA ALA A 96 -4.88 -3.72 7.57
C ALA A 96 -3.51 -3.57 6.92
N MET A 97 -2.95 -2.36 6.98
CA MET A 97 -1.60 -2.07 6.48
C MET A 97 -1.01 -0.93 7.29
N SER A 98 0.23 -1.09 7.74
CA SER A 98 0.94 -0.04 8.47
C SER A 98 2.45 -0.14 8.29
N GLN A 99 3.15 0.94 8.63
CA GLN A 99 4.60 1.04 8.56
C GLN A 99 5.18 1.90 9.69
N ARG A 100 6.49 1.74 9.92
CA ARG A 100 7.31 2.66 10.70
C ARG A 100 8.60 3.00 9.91
N PRO A 101 9.09 4.23 9.89
CA PRO A 101 8.39 5.40 10.42
C PRO A 101 7.09 5.71 9.66
N THR A 102 6.18 6.37 10.33
CA THR A 102 4.92 6.87 9.78
C THR A 102 4.79 8.37 10.04
N PHE A 103 3.70 8.97 9.57
CA PHE A 103 3.40 10.38 9.83
C PHE A 103 1.97 10.52 10.35
N ASP A 104 1.73 11.60 11.06
CA ASP A 104 0.40 12.01 11.48
C ASP A 104 -0.25 12.84 10.34
N PRO A 105 -1.37 12.40 9.75
CA PRO A 105 -2.00 13.10 8.64
C PRO A 105 -2.59 14.46 9.04
N ASP A 106 -2.99 14.64 10.30
CA ASP A 106 -3.59 15.88 10.79
C ASP A 106 -2.54 16.98 11.02
N THR A 107 -1.46 16.61 11.71
CA THR A 107 -0.36 17.53 12.06
C THR A 107 0.76 17.56 11.04
N ARG A 108 0.85 16.56 10.16
CA ARG A 108 1.94 16.31 9.19
C ARG A 108 3.31 16.06 9.83
N ILE A 109 3.35 15.81 11.14
CA ILE A 109 4.60 15.45 11.82
C ILE A 109 5.06 14.08 11.29
N GLY A 110 6.33 13.97 10.91
CA GLY A 110 6.93 12.75 10.35
C GLY A 110 6.75 12.59 8.83
N LEU A 111 6.10 13.55 8.14
CA LEU A 111 5.80 13.44 6.71
C LEU A 111 7.06 13.26 5.85
N GLU A 112 8.15 13.89 6.21
CA GLU A 112 9.43 13.85 5.47
C GLU A 112 10.06 12.45 5.41
N SER A 113 9.71 11.57 6.35
CA SER A 113 10.24 10.21 6.45
C SER A 113 9.19 9.11 6.25
N GLY A 114 7.91 9.44 6.44
CA GLY A 114 6.82 8.46 6.47
C GLY A 114 5.81 8.55 5.32
N TRP A 115 6.00 9.43 4.33
CA TRP A 115 5.01 9.67 3.29
C TRP A 115 4.92 8.56 2.22
N LEU A 116 6.00 7.81 2.02
CA LEU A 116 6.05 6.73 1.04
C LEU A 116 5.38 5.48 1.60
N ASN A 117 4.55 4.81 0.83
CA ASN A 117 4.01 3.52 1.23
C ASN A 117 5.06 2.43 0.98
N LYS A 118 5.83 2.12 2.01
CA LYS A 118 6.94 1.17 1.95
C LYS A 118 6.52 -0.25 1.57
N ALA A 119 5.28 -0.64 1.85
CA ALA A 119 4.77 -1.95 1.45
C ALA A 119 4.70 -2.14 -0.07
N ILE A 120 4.64 -1.03 -0.83
CA ILE A 120 4.45 -1.05 -2.28
C ILE A 120 5.69 -0.49 -3.01
N GLU A 121 6.33 0.52 -2.43
CA GLU A 121 7.34 1.32 -3.12
C GLU A 121 8.78 1.02 -2.67
N ASP A 122 8.95 0.35 -1.53
CA ASP A 122 10.28 0.00 -1.03
C ASP A 122 10.81 -1.27 -1.69
N VAL A 123 12.11 -1.31 -1.90
CA VAL A 123 12.82 -2.46 -2.47
C VAL A 123 13.66 -3.11 -1.38
N LEU A 124 13.43 -4.39 -1.15
CA LEU A 124 14.15 -5.15 -0.13
C LEU A 124 14.68 -6.48 -0.68
N GLU A 125 15.71 -7.01 -0.07
CA GLU A 125 16.19 -8.36 -0.31
C GLU A 125 15.35 -9.36 0.50
N PRO A 126 14.42 -10.10 -0.12
CA PRO A 126 13.44 -10.92 0.61
C PRO A 126 14.07 -12.13 1.32
N GLY A 127 15.25 -12.56 0.90
CA GLY A 127 15.90 -13.73 1.48
C GLY A 127 15.01 -14.97 1.41
N SER A 128 14.98 -15.78 2.54
CA SER A 128 14.20 -17.02 2.60
C SER A 128 12.68 -16.85 2.46
N THR A 129 12.14 -15.64 2.56
CA THR A 129 10.72 -15.41 2.33
C THR A 129 10.33 -15.69 0.87
N MET A 130 11.27 -15.54 -0.08
CA MET A 130 11.08 -15.95 -1.48
C MET A 130 10.79 -17.43 -1.67
N LYS A 131 11.16 -18.30 -0.71
CA LYS A 131 10.87 -19.74 -0.82
C LYS A 131 9.39 -20.06 -0.87
N THR A 132 8.56 -19.25 -0.26
CA THR A 132 7.09 -19.38 -0.34
C THR A 132 6.62 -19.26 -1.78
N PHE A 133 7.11 -18.27 -2.52
CA PHE A 133 6.76 -18.08 -3.93
C PHE A 133 7.34 -19.19 -4.81
N THR A 134 8.58 -19.63 -4.53
CA THR A 134 9.20 -20.74 -5.24
C THR A 134 8.39 -22.02 -5.07
N LEU A 135 7.93 -22.32 -3.84
CA LEU A 135 7.10 -23.49 -3.56
C LEU A 135 5.73 -23.37 -4.25
N ALA A 136 5.09 -22.20 -4.19
CA ALA A 136 3.82 -21.96 -4.86
C ALA A 136 3.94 -22.18 -6.37
N ALA A 137 4.99 -21.67 -7.00
CA ALA A 137 5.26 -21.88 -8.42
C ALA A 137 5.51 -23.36 -8.76
N ALA A 138 6.21 -24.10 -7.90
CA ALA A 138 6.43 -25.54 -8.09
C ALA A 138 5.14 -26.34 -8.02
N ILE A 139 4.23 -25.98 -7.10
CA ILE A 139 2.92 -26.61 -6.96
C ILE A 139 2.07 -26.30 -8.20
N ASP A 140 1.97 -25.03 -8.58
CA ASP A 140 1.14 -24.57 -9.70
C ASP A 140 1.57 -25.17 -11.04
N SER A 141 2.90 -25.30 -11.25
CA SER A 141 3.48 -25.93 -12.46
C SER A 141 3.44 -27.47 -12.48
N GLY A 142 2.95 -28.10 -11.40
CA GLY A 142 2.94 -29.58 -11.28
C GLY A 142 4.31 -30.21 -11.00
N ASN A 143 5.34 -29.42 -10.70
CA ASN A 143 6.70 -29.91 -10.42
C ASN A 143 6.96 -30.15 -8.91
N TRP A 144 5.91 -30.06 -8.09
CA TRP A 144 6.01 -30.33 -6.66
C TRP A 144 5.91 -31.83 -6.36
N HIS A 145 6.97 -32.40 -5.80
CA HIS A 145 7.04 -33.79 -5.38
C HIS A 145 7.41 -33.87 -3.90
N PRO A 146 6.42 -33.85 -2.97
CA PRO A 146 6.67 -33.69 -1.53
C PRO A 146 7.51 -34.81 -0.91
N ASN A 147 7.53 -36.00 -1.51
CA ASN A 147 8.29 -37.16 -1.02
C ASN A 147 9.60 -37.39 -1.81
N ALA A 148 9.95 -36.50 -2.74
CA ALA A 148 11.23 -36.60 -3.42
C ALA A 148 12.38 -36.26 -2.48
N THR A 149 13.40 -37.12 -2.50
CA THR A 149 14.59 -36.90 -1.68
C THR A 149 15.73 -36.34 -2.50
N TYR A 150 16.51 -35.48 -1.90
CA TYR A 150 17.75 -34.98 -2.47
C TYR A 150 18.88 -35.03 -1.43
N LYS A 151 20.13 -35.03 -1.93
CA LYS A 151 21.30 -34.96 -1.06
C LYS A 151 21.59 -33.51 -0.70
N SER A 152 21.41 -33.16 0.57
CA SER A 152 21.78 -31.85 1.10
C SER A 152 23.27 -31.61 1.14
N GLY A 153 23.71 -30.38 1.38
CA GLY A 153 25.11 -30.00 1.54
C GLY A 153 25.53 -28.91 0.57
N ARG A 154 26.00 -29.30 -0.60
CA ARG A 154 26.49 -28.36 -1.65
C ARG A 154 25.90 -28.70 -2.98
N TYR A 155 25.50 -27.62 -3.67
CA TYR A 155 25.02 -27.72 -5.04
C TYR A 155 25.66 -26.62 -5.88
N THR A 156 26.35 -27.00 -6.97
CA THR A 156 26.97 -26.05 -7.88
C THR A 156 26.11 -25.91 -9.10
N LEU A 157 25.67 -24.67 -9.35
CA LEU A 157 24.91 -24.28 -10.54
C LEU A 157 25.70 -23.21 -11.29
N HIS A 158 26.10 -23.55 -12.52
CA HIS A 158 26.98 -22.72 -13.33
C HIS A 158 28.27 -22.36 -12.57
N ASP A 159 28.50 -21.08 -12.34
CA ASP A 159 29.68 -20.53 -11.67
C ASP A 159 29.52 -20.32 -10.16
N ARG A 160 28.32 -20.67 -9.60
CA ARG A 160 28.02 -20.45 -8.18
C ARG A 160 27.76 -21.74 -7.42
N THR A 161 28.34 -21.81 -6.24
CA THR A 161 28.07 -22.90 -5.30
C THR A 161 27.16 -22.42 -4.19
N ILE A 162 25.96 -23.02 -4.12
CA ILE A 162 25.04 -22.89 -3.01
C ILE A 162 25.43 -23.91 -1.94
N ARG A 163 25.41 -23.49 -0.69
CA ARG A 163 25.79 -24.33 0.45
C ARG A 163 24.76 -24.22 1.54
N ASP A 164 24.54 -25.33 2.25
CA ASP A 164 23.76 -25.33 3.48
C ASP A 164 24.49 -24.52 4.57
N HIS A 165 23.72 -23.97 5.51
CA HIS A 165 24.24 -23.07 6.55
C HIS A 165 25.24 -23.77 7.52
N ASN A 166 25.29 -25.10 7.53
CA ASN A 166 26.29 -25.89 8.28
C ASN A 166 27.62 -26.03 7.50
N ASN A 167 28.09 -25.01 6.85
CA ASN A 167 29.29 -24.96 6.02
C ASN A 167 29.26 -25.89 4.79
N GLY A 168 28.07 -26.35 4.41
CA GLY A 168 27.86 -27.24 3.28
C GLY A 168 28.21 -28.70 3.53
N GLU A 169 28.23 -29.12 4.79
CA GLU A 169 28.36 -30.54 5.16
C GLU A 169 27.07 -31.30 4.80
N GLY A 170 25.92 -30.63 4.93
CA GLY A 170 24.63 -31.24 4.70
C GLY A 170 24.12 -32.11 5.83
N TRP A 171 22.95 -32.71 5.62
CA TRP A 171 22.31 -33.66 6.56
C TRP A 171 22.02 -35.00 5.89
N GLY A 172 22.71 -35.30 4.79
CA GLY A 172 22.43 -36.49 4.01
C GLY A 172 21.20 -36.34 3.09
N PRO A 173 20.53 -37.44 2.73
CA PRO A 173 19.28 -37.40 1.99
C PRO A 173 18.15 -36.82 2.84
N ILE A 174 17.51 -35.80 2.35
CA ILE A 174 16.36 -35.14 2.98
C ILE A 174 15.23 -34.92 1.95
N THR A 175 14.01 -34.68 2.40
CA THR A 175 12.84 -34.31 1.58
C THR A 175 12.63 -32.81 1.57
#